data_f193dde02b265848a9bb6d7855f093ad
#
_entry.id   f193dde02b265848a9bb6d7855f093ad
#
_cell.length_a   1.000
_cell.length_b   1.000
_cell.length_c   1.000
_cell.angle_alpha   90.00
_cell.angle_beta   90.00
_cell.angle_gamma   90.00
#
_symmetry.space_group_name_H-M   'P 1'
#
loop_
_entity.id
_entity.type
_entity.pdbx_description
1 polymer ?
#
loop_
_entity_poly.entity_id
_entity_poly.type
_entity_poly.pdbx_seq_one_letter_code
_entity_poly.pdbx_strand_id
1 'polypeptide(L)'
;MNQDQWAPLAERFAAQHYATLRGRVRTYVIGAHLRAHLPPPPAALVDIGGGAGHQSIPLARAGYRVTIADPSEAMLGRARDRLAAEPGEVAARVRLLRASAAEAGAALGGERFSGVLCHGVIMYVDDPGPFVAALAGLAQRAGIVSLVAKNARTMVTRPALAGDWAQALAAFDTDRQVNGLGLDTRADTVEDLTARLASCGVEPIAWYGVRLFTDSWTPPRPAAADEDLAMEVELQASRRDPYRQLSRLFHLVGRRR
;
A
#
# COMPACT_ATOMS: atom_id res chain seq x y z
N MET A 1 0.35 -18.26 7.66
CA MET A 1 -0.60 -17.93 6.57
C MET A 1 -0.58 -19.06 5.56
N ASN A 2 -1.71 -19.70 5.36
CA ASN A 2 -1.84 -20.87 4.53
C ASN A 2 -1.59 -20.52 3.06
N GLN A 3 -1.04 -21.48 2.30
CA GLN A 3 -0.56 -21.32 0.93
C GLN A 3 -1.58 -20.64 0.03
N ASP A 4 -1.13 -19.50 -0.52
CA ASP A 4 -1.72 -18.79 -1.67
C ASP A 4 -3.24 -18.55 -1.63
N GLN A 5 -3.74 -17.98 -0.52
CA GLN A 5 -5.13 -17.46 -0.47
C GLN A 5 -5.41 -16.40 -1.55
N TRP A 6 -4.37 -15.85 -2.18
CA TRP A 6 -4.46 -14.85 -3.23
C TRP A 6 -4.63 -15.45 -4.64
N ALA A 7 -4.25 -16.71 -4.86
CA ALA A 7 -4.35 -17.32 -6.18
C ALA A 7 -5.79 -17.26 -6.76
N PRO A 8 -6.86 -17.67 -6.04
CA PRO A 8 -8.23 -17.54 -6.53
C PRO A 8 -8.73 -16.10 -6.57
N LEU A 9 -8.07 -15.17 -5.88
CA LEU A 9 -8.50 -13.78 -5.76
C LEU A 9 -7.74 -12.83 -6.69
N ALA A 10 -6.61 -13.25 -7.27
CA ALA A 10 -5.69 -12.39 -8.02
C ALA A 10 -6.38 -11.66 -9.18
N GLU A 11 -7.25 -12.33 -9.93
CA GLU A 11 -7.99 -11.71 -11.03
C GLU A 11 -9.01 -10.69 -10.54
N ARG A 12 -9.82 -11.09 -9.57
CA ARG A 12 -10.84 -10.23 -8.96
C ARG A 12 -10.21 -9.04 -8.26
N PHE A 13 -9.07 -9.24 -7.60
CA PHE A 13 -8.32 -8.17 -6.96
C PHE A 13 -7.79 -7.14 -7.97
N ALA A 14 -7.17 -7.59 -9.05
CA ALA A 14 -6.68 -6.70 -10.09
C ALA A 14 -7.82 -5.89 -10.73
N ALA A 15 -8.92 -6.55 -11.11
CA ALA A 15 -10.06 -5.90 -11.76
C ALA A 15 -10.80 -4.93 -10.81
N GLN A 16 -11.02 -5.31 -9.56
CA GLN A 16 -11.83 -4.51 -8.62
C GLN A 16 -11.04 -3.41 -7.92
N HIS A 17 -9.72 -3.58 -7.72
CA HIS A 17 -8.93 -2.63 -6.93
C HIS A 17 -8.07 -1.69 -7.76
N TYR A 18 -7.48 -2.15 -8.86
CA TYR A 18 -6.53 -1.32 -9.61
C TYR A 18 -7.05 -0.75 -10.91
N ALA A 19 -7.96 -1.46 -11.61
CA ALA A 19 -8.57 -0.96 -12.84
C ALA A 19 -9.63 0.14 -12.62
N THR A 20 -10.03 0.38 -11.37
CA THR A 20 -11.02 1.38 -10.99
C THR A 20 -10.38 2.76 -10.77
N LEU A 21 -11.18 3.83 -10.81
CA LEU A 21 -10.72 5.18 -10.43
C LEU A 21 -10.09 5.18 -9.03
N ARG A 22 -10.70 4.49 -8.06
CA ARG A 22 -10.16 4.32 -6.70
C ARG A 22 -8.75 3.74 -6.69
N GLY A 23 -8.48 2.76 -7.55
CA GLY A 23 -7.15 2.15 -7.68
C GLY A 23 -6.13 3.09 -8.30
N ARG A 24 -6.52 3.83 -9.34
CA ARG A 24 -5.66 4.84 -9.99
C ARG A 24 -5.33 5.97 -9.04
N VAL A 25 -6.33 6.53 -8.34
CA VAL A 25 -6.14 7.54 -7.30
C VAL A 25 -5.18 7.06 -6.21
N ARG A 26 -5.39 5.83 -5.70
CA ARG A 26 -4.48 5.26 -4.70
C ARG A 26 -3.04 5.23 -5.20
N THR A 27 -2.80 4.72 -6.39
CA THR A 27 -1.46 4.62 -6.98
C THR A 27 -0.84 6.00 -7.21
N TYR A 28 -1.61 6.94 -7.73
CA TYR A 28 -1.18 8.32 -7.99
C TYR A 28 -0.78 9.04 -6.72
N VAL A 29 -1.66 9.05 -5.70
CA VAL A 29 -1.45 9.76 -4.43
C VAL A 29 -0.26 9.18 -3.67
N ILE A 30 -0.18 7.83 -3.55
CA ILE A 30 0.98 7.18 -2.92
C ILE A 30 2.26 7.47 -3.71
N GLY A 31 2.22 7.41 -5.03
CA GLY A 31 3.35 7.74 -5.89
C GLY A 31 3.87 9.16 -5.68
N ALA A 32 2.96 10.15 -5.51
CA ALA A 32 3.32 11.52 -5.20
C ALA A 32 3.99 11.68 -3.81
N HIS A 33 3.48 10.95 -2.81
CA HIS A 33 4.10 10.91 -1.48
C HIS A 33 5.48 10.26 -1.52
N LEU A 34 5.64 9.14 -2.22
CA LEU A 34 6.93 8.46 -2.35
C LEU A 34 7.98 9.35 -3.00
N ARG A 35 7.64 10.07 -4.07
CA ARG A 35 8.56 11.02 -4.72
C ARG A 35 9.06 12.12 -3.80
N ALA A 36 8.27 12.50 -2.79
CA ALA A 36 8.68 13.52 -1.81
C ALA A 36 9.69 13.02 -0.77
N HIS A 37 9.82 11.69 -0.59
CA HIS A 37 10.62 11.11 0.50
C HIS A 37 11.72 10.17 0.05
N LEU A 38 11.55 9.46 -1.08
CA LEU A 38 12.57 8.58 -1.62
C LEU A 38 13.79 9.38 -2.09
N PRO A 39 15.00 8.84 -1.96
CA PRO A 39 16.17 9.46 -2.58
C PRO A 39 16.01 9.46 -4.11
N PRO A 40 16.73 10.32 -4.84
CA PRO A 40 16.68 10.30 -6.29
C PRO A 40 17.16 8.95 -6.86
N PRO A 41 16.66 8.53 -8.04
CA PRO A 41 17.15 7.35 -8.72
C PRO A 41 18.60 7.59 -9.24
N PRO A 42 19.37 6.51 -9.44
CA PRO A 42 19.02 5.13 -9.18
C PRO A 42 19.17 4.76 -7.71
N ALA A 43 18.12 4.23 -7.11
CA ALA A 43 18.15 3.70 -5.75
C ALA A 43 17.46 2.33 -5.70
N ALA A 44 17.85 1.48 -4.76
CA ALA A 44 17.27 0.15 -4.60
C ALA A 44 16.05 0.21 -3.65
N LEU A 45 14.92 -0.30 -4.12
CA LEU A 45 13.68 -0.40 -3.37
C LEU A 45 13.23 -1.85 -3.27
N VAL A 46 12.52 -2.18 -2.20
CA VAL A 46 11.80 -3.45 -2.07
C VAL A 46 10.34 -3.17 -1.76
N ASP A 47 9.42 -3.86 -2.45
CA ASP A 47 7.98 -3.76 -2.26
C ASP A 47 7.48 -5.11 -1.70
N ILE A 48 7.21 -5.14 -0.40
CA ILE A 48 6.77 -6.33 0.34
C ILE A 48 5.25 -6.47 0.19
N GLY A 49 4.83 -7.59 -0.41
CA GLY A 49 3.46 -7.80 -0.86
C GLY A 49 3.12 -6.90 -2.06
N GLY A 50 4.10 -6.66 -2.94
CA GLY A 50 3.94 -5.75 -4.09
C GLY A 50 3.02 -6.31 -5.19
N GLY A 51 2.62 -7.58 -5.09
CA GLY A 51 1.62 -8.22 -5.94
C GLY A 51 1.93 -8.09 -7.42
N ALA A 52 0.98 -7.58 -8.19
CA ALA A 52 1.10 -7.36 -9.64
C ALA A 52 1.92 -6.10 -10.02
N GLY A 53 2.65 -5.51 -9.08
CA GLY A 53 3.59 -4.41 -9.36
C GLY A 53 2.95 -3.05 -9.68
N HIS A 54 1.71 -2.80 -9.25
CA HIS A 54 1.00 -1.56 -9.55
C HIS A 54 1.70 -0.30 -9.02
N GLN A 55 2.38 -0.39 -7.88
CA GLN A 55 3.19 0.70 -7.35
C GLN A 55 4.64 0.61 -7.82
N SER A 56 5.17 -0.60 -7.96
CA SER A 56 6.57 -0.88 -8.27
C SER A 56 6.95 -0.53 -9.71
N ILE A 57 6.12 -0.88 -10.71
CA ILE A 57 6.42 -0.61 -12.12
C ILE A 57 6.52 0.90 -12.41
N PRO A 58 5.63 1.78 -11.93
CA PRO A 58 5.81 3.22 -12.04
C PRO A 58 7.12 3.74 -11.43
N LEU A 59 7.60 3.14 -10.34
CA LEU A 59 8.90 3.48 -9.75
C LEU A 59 10.06 3.01 -10.64
N ALA A 60 9.96 1.83 -11.25
CA ALA A 60 10.97 1.36 -12.22
C ALA A 60 11.04 2.24 -13.46
N ARG A 61 9.89 2.73 -13.96
CA ARG A 61 9.83 3.75 -15.04
C ARG A 61 10.54 5.05 -14.64
N ALA A 62 10.45 5.44 -13.36
CA ALA A 62 11.14 6.60 -12.82
C ALA A 62 12.64 6.37 -12.54
N GLY A 63 13.19 5.17 -12.86
CA GLY A 63 14.61 4.86 -12.79
C GLY A 63 15.06 4.13 -11.52
N TYR A 64 14.15 3.75 -10.62
CA TYR A 64 14.48 2.93 -9.44
C TYR A 64 14.70 1.47 -9.80
N ARG A 65 15.58 0.78 -9.08
CA ARG A 65 15.66 -0.68 -9.09
C ARG A 65 14.71 -1.21 -8.03
N VAL A 66 13.73 -2.02 -8.42
CA VAL A 66 12.67 -2.46 -7.50
C VAL A 66 12.64 -3.98 -7.40
N THR A 67 12.71 -4.52 -6.19
CA THR A 67 12.40 -5.92 -5.93
C THR A 67 10.95 -6.02 -5.47
N ILE A 68 10.11 -6.73 -6.21
CA ILE A 68 8.75 -7.08 -5.80
C ILE A 68 8.84 -8.43 -5.09
N ALA A 69 8.57 -8.42 -3.78
CA ALA A 69 8.50 -9.64 -2.98
C ALA A 69 7.03 -9.93 -2.64
N ASP A 70 6.52 -11.08 -3.08
CA ASP A 70 5.14 -11.50 -2.81
C ASP A 70 5.08 -13.02 -2.65
N PRO A 71 4.34 -13.56 -1.67
CA PRO A 71 4.21 -15.01 -1.50
C PRO A 71 3.37 -15.67 -2.59
N SER A 72 2.50 -14.92 -3.27
CA SER A 72 1.59 -15.45 -4.28
C SER A 72 2.25 -15.53 -5.66
N GLU A 73 2.43 -16.74 -6.15
CA GLU A 73 2.93 -16.97 -7.51
C GLU A 73 1.97 -16.41 -8.58
N ALA A 74 0.67 -16.47 -8.31
CA ALA A 74 -0.34 -15.92 -9.21
C ALA A 74 -0.21 -14.39 -9.34
N MET A 75 0.08 -13.69 -8.25
CA MET A 75 0.33 -12.25 -8.26
C MET A 75 1.64 -11.89 -8.98
N LEU A 76 2.70 -12.66 -8.74
CA LEU A 76 3.97 -12.47 -9.44
C LEU A 76 3.85 -12.79 -10.94
N GLY A 77 3.04 -13.78 -11.33
CA GLY A 77 2.70 -14.05 -12.74
C GLY A 77 2.12 -12.81 -13.43
N ARG A 78 1.15 -12.17 -12.78
CA ARG A 78 0.58 -10.90 -13.30
C ARG A 78 1.60 -9.76 -13.36
N ALA A 79 2.55 -9.71 -12.42
CA ALA A 79 3.65 -8.75 -12.50
C ALA A 79 4.54 -9.01 -13.72
N ARG A 80 4.84 -10.30 -14.03
CA ARG A 80 5.57 -10.68 -15.27
C ARG A 80 4.84 -10.25 -16.53
N ASP A 81 3.52 -10.52 -16.62
CA ASP A 81 2.71 -10.12 -17.78
C ASP A 81 2.74 -8.62 -18.01
N ARG A 82 2.64 -7.84 -16.92
CA ARG A 82 2.74 -6.37 -16.99
C ARG A 82 4.13 -5.90 -17.40
N LEU A 83 5.18 -6.53 -16.87
CA LEU A 83 6.57 -6.22 -17.22
C LEU A 83 6.89 -6.58 -18.68
N ALA A 84 6.27 -7.61 -19.22
CA ALA A 84 6.42 -7.96 -20.64
C ALA A 84 5.87 -6.89 -21.60
N ALA A 85 4.95 -6.03 -21.12
CA ALA A 85 4.43 -4.89 -21.86
C ALA A 85 5.26 -3.59 -21.69
N GLU A 86 6.28 -3.62 -20.81
CA GLU A 86 7.15 -2.46 -20.58
C GLU A 86 8.36 -2.46 -21.52
N PRO A 87 8.99 -1.29 -21.75
CA PRO A 87 10.31 -1.23 -22.38
C PRO A 87 11.32 -2.11 -21.63
N GLY A 88 12.20 -2.78 -22.38
CA GLY A 88 13.17 -3.72 -21.80
C GLY A 88 14.03 -3.13 -20.69
N GLU A 89 14.40 -1.85 -20.81
CA GLU A 89 15.15 -1.12 -19.76
C GLU A 89 14.35 -0.93 -18.46
N VAL A 90 13.02 -0.82 -18.52
CA VAL A 90 12.13 -0.74 -17.34
C VAL A 90 12.01 -2.12 -16.72
N ALA A 91 11.74 -3.14 -17.54
CA ALA A 91 11.63 -4.52 -17.08
C ALA A 91 12.92 -4.99 -16.40
N ALA A 92 14.09 -4.63 -16.93
CA ALA A 92 15.41 -4.98 -16.37
C ALA A 92 15.67 -4.35 -14.97
N ARG A 93 14.92 -3.31 -14.58
CA ARG A 93 15.02 -2.71 -13.25
C ARG A 93 14.17 -3.42 -12.20
N VAL A 94 13.35 -4.40 -12.58
CA VAL A 94 12.45 -5.09 -11.65
C VAL A 94 12.88 -6.53 -11.44
N ARG A 95 13.12 -6.90 -10.17
CA ARG A 95 13.33 -8.29 -9.74
C ARG A 95 12.06 -8.80 -9.07
N LEU A 96 11.61 -9.99 -9.45
CA LEU A 96 10.51 -10.69 -8.80
C LEU A 96 11.08 -11.73 -7.83
N LEU A 97 10.55 -11.75 -6.60
CA LEU A 97 10.97 -12.66 -5.54
C LEU A 97 9.73 -13.29 -4.90
N ARG A 98 9.65 -14.61 -4.92
CA ARG A 98 8.60 -15.31 -4.16
C ARG A 98 9.03 -15.43 -2.71
N ALA A 99 8.48 -14.55 -1.86
CA ALA A 99 8.73 -14.54 -0.42
C ALA A 99 7.63 -13.78 0.30
N SER A 100 7.27 -14.25 1.48
CA SER A 100 6.51 -13.49 2.48
C SER A 100 7.39 -12.43 3.15
N ALA A 101 6.79 -11.51 3.90
CA ALA A 101 7.56 -10.53 4.67
C ALA A 101 8.52 -11.17 5.69
N ALA A 102 8.11 -12.29 6.30
CA ALA A 102 8.94 -13.02 7.25
C ALA A 102 10.16 -13.69 6.58
N GLU A 103 9.99 -14.16 5.35
CA GLU A 103 11.03 -14.85 4.57
C GLU A 103 11.94 -13.86 3.80
N ALA A 104 11.45 -12.65 3.52
CA ALA A 104 12.12 -11.69 2.67
C ALA A 104 13.55 -11.37 3.13
N GLY A 105 13.76 -11.23 4.44
CA GLY A 105 15.10 -10.96 5.01
C GLY A 105 16.14 -12.02 4.64
N ALA A 106 15.78 -13.30 4.77
CA ALA A 106 16.63 -14.43 4.42
C ALA A 106 16.77 -14.59 2.89
N ALA A 107 15.64 -14.48 2.16
CA ALA A 107 15.61 -14.64 0.71
C ALA A 107 16.39 -13.53 -0.03
N LEU A 108 16.53 -12.35 0.59
CA LEU A 108 17.32 -11.22 0.08
C LEU A 108 18.79 -11.26 0.52
N GLY A 109 19.21 -12.33 1.25
CA GLY A 109 20.63 -12.53 1.56
C GLY A 109 21.26 -11.39 2.38
N GLY A 110 20.49 -10.67 3.18
CA GLY A 110 20.98 -9.54 3.95
C GLY A 110 21.05 -8.21 3.20
N GLU A 111 20.58 -8.14 1.96
CA GLU A 111 20.46 -6.87 1.22
C GLU A 111 19.68 -5.83 2.04
N ARG A 112 20.07 -4.55 1.85
CA ARG A 112 19.40 -3.39 2.46
C ARG A 112 18.99 -2.41 1.39
N PHE A 113 17.87 -1.74 1.61
CA PHE A 113 17.20 -0.93 0.60
C PHE A 113 17.09 0.53 1.02
N SER A 114 17.19 1.43 0.06
CA SER A 114 16.93 2.86 0.24
C SER A 114 15.44 3.16 0.52
N GLY A 115 14.55 2.26 0.09
CA GLY A 115 13.13 2.32 0.39
C GLY A 115 12.54 0.91 0.54
N VAL A 116 11.79 0.71 1.61
CA VAL A 116 11.01 -0.49 1.91
C VAL A 116 9.55 -0.10 1.86
N LEU A 117 8.82 -0.64 0.90
CA LEU A 117 7.41 -0.36 0.69
C LEU A 117 6.58 -1.55 1.17
N CYS A 118 5.43 -1.26 1.78
CA CYS A 118 4.46 -2.28 2.18
C CYS A 118 3.05 -1.66 2.16
N HIS A 119 2.34 -1.84 1.06
CA HIS A 119 1.14 -1.06 0.77
C HIS A 119 -0.13 -1.91 0.74
N GLY A 120 -0.86 -1.94 1.87
CA GLY A 120 -2.14 -2.65 1.98
C GLY A 120 -1.97 -4.14 2.30
N VAL A 121 -0.87 -4.50 2.94
CA VAL A 121 -0.56 -5.87 3.39
C VAL A 121 -0.78 -6.01 4.90
N ILE A 122 -0.34 -5.02 5.68
CA ILE A 122 -0.35 -5.07 7.15
C ILE A 122 -1.75 -5.35 7.73
N MET A 123 -2.79 -4.98 7.01
CA MET A 123 -4.18 -5.24 7.40
C MET A 123 -4.56 -6.73 7.42
N TYR A 124 -3.76 -7.60 6.81
CA TYR A 124 -3.93 -9.06 6.80
C TYR A 124 -3.02 -9.78 7.79
N VAL A 125 -2.26 -9.03 8.60
CA VAL A 125 -1.31 -9.56 9.56
C VAL A 125 -1.92 -9.49 10.96
N ASP A 126 -1.99 -10.63 11.65
CA ASP A 126 -2.59 -10.69 13.00
C ASP A 126 -1.76 -9.94 14.04
N ASP A 127 -0.45 -10.17 14.06
CA ASP A 127 0.50 -9.43 14.91
C ASP A 127 1.39 -8.51 14.05
N PRO A 128 1.17 -7.20 14.07
CA PRO A 128 1.97 -6.25 13.31
C PRO A 128 3.38 -6.00 13.89
N GLY A 129 3.64 -6.37 15.13
CA GLY A 129 4.94 -6.11 15.78
C GLY A 129 6.12 -6.75 15.04
N PRO A 130 6.20 -8.09 14.95
CA PRO A 130 7.25 -8.79 14.20
C PRO A 130 7.28 -8.40 12.72
N PHE A 131 6.11 -8.13 12.14
CA PHE A 131 6.01 -7.72 10.74
C PHE A 131 6.68 -6.36 10.50
N VAL A 132 6.39 -5.34 11.32
CA VAL A 132 7.02 -4.01 11.23
C VAL A 132 8.53 -4.10 11.51
N ALA A 133 8.96 -4.94 12.46
CA ALA A 133 10.37 -5.18 12.72
C ALA A 133 11.11 -5.77 11.51
N ALA A 134 10.49 -6.72 10.81
CA ALA A 134 11.04 -7.30 9.58
C ALA A 134 11.21 -6.23 8.49
N LEU A 135 10.20 -5.38 8.28
CA LEU A 135 10.29 -4.27 7.31
C LEU A 135 11.40 -3.27 7.68
N ALA A 136 11.46 -2.89 8.95
CA ALA A 136 12.52 -2.00 9.45
C ALA A 136 13.93 -2.58 9.25
N GLY A 137 14.06 -3.92 9.41
CA GLY A 137 15.29 -4.66 9.19
C GLY A 137 15.78 -4.66 7.74
N LEU A 138 14.91 -4.46 6.75
CA LEU A 138 15.27 -4.38 5.34
C LEU A 138 15.76 -2.98 4.94
N ALA A 139 15.43 -1.94 5.70
CA ALA A 139 15.86 -0.58 5.38
C ALA A 139 17.33 -0.36 5.75
N GLN A 140 18.09 0.24 4.85
CA GLN A 140 19.43 0.73 5.16
C GLN A 140 19.36 1.95 6.11
N ARG A 141 20.49 2.35 6.70
CA ARG A 141 20.57 3.61 7.45
C ARG A 141 20.11 4.77 6.56
N ALA A 142 19.28 5.65 7.12
CA ALA A 142 18.58 6.74 6.42
C ALA A 142 17.61 6.31 5.31
N GLY A 143 17.39 5.00 5.11
CA GLY A 143 16.40 4.46 4.19
C GLY A 143 14.97 4.74 4.65
N ILE A 144 14.05 4.78 3.71
CA ILE A 144 12.63 5.05 3.93
C ILE A 144 11.87 3.75 4.16
N VAL A 145 10.99 3.73 5.16
CA VAL A 145 9.96 2.70 5.34
C VAL A 145 8.60 3.35 5.07
N SER A 146 7.86 2.79 4.15
CA SER A 146 6.60 3.31 3.64
C SER A 146 5.50 2.27 3.85
N LEU A 147 4.51 2.59 4.68
CA LEU A 147 3.39 1.71 5.04
C LEU A 147 2.06 2.32 4.59
N VAL A 148 1.20 1.51 3.98
CA VAL A 148 -0.21 1.89 3.76
C VAL A 148 -1.09 0.92 4.52
N ALA A 149 -1.88 1.45 5.44
CA ALA A 149 -2.78 0.70 6.30
C ALA A 149 -4.23 1.20 6.19
N LYS A 150 -5.16 0.38 6.65
CA LYS A 150 -6.57 0.72 6.78
C LYS A 150 -6.76 1.61 8.01
N ASN A 151 -7.51 2.70 7.88
CA ASN A 151 -7.70 3.66 8.95
C ASN A 151 -8.82 3.23 9.89
N ALA A 152 -8.49 2.91 11.13
CA ALA A 152 -9.44 2.49 12.16
C ALA A 152 -10.49 3.59 12.46
N ARG A 153 -10.09 4.86 12.38
CA ARG A 153 -10.97 6.00 12.69
C ARG A 153 -12.11 6.19 11.68
N THR A 154 -12.04 5.57 10.51
CA THR A 154 -13.02 5.74 9.43
C THR A 154 -13.78 4.46 9.08
N MET A 155 -13.74 3.47 9.98
CA MET A 155 -14.44 2.19 9.77
C MET A 155 -15.94 2.37 9.58
N VAL A 156 -16.54 3.30 10.31
CA VAL A 156 -17.96 3.65 10.28
C VAL A 156 -18.39 4.33 8.99
N THR A 157 -17.50 5.11 8.35
CA THR A 157 -17.85 6.03 7.26
C THR A 157 -18.51 5.30 6.08
N ARG A 158 -17.91 4.21 5.63
CA ARG A 158 -18.40 3.51 4.43
C ARG A 158 -19.77 2.85 4.62
N PRO A 159 -20.01 2.04 5.68
CA PRO A 159 -21.33 1.49 5.90
C PRO A 159 -22.40 2.57 6.16
N ALA A 160 -22.07 3.65 6.89
CA ALA A 160 -23.00 4.75 7.12
C ALA A 160 -23.40 5.46 5.81
N LEU A 161 -22.44 5.77 4.93
CA LEU A 161 -22.73 6.38 3.62
C LEU A 161 -23.48 5.43 2.67
N ALA A 162 -23.39 4.12 2.90
CA ALA A 162 -24.17 3.12 2.17
C ALA A 162 -25.55 2.87 2.74
N GLY A 163 -25.92 3.53 3.87
CA GLY A 163 -27.19 3.32 4.57
C GLY A 163 -27.26 2.02 5.39
N ASP A 164 -26.16 1.32 5.55
CA ASP A 164 -26.06 0.13 6.41
C ASP A 164 -25.80 0.56 7.86
N TRP A 165 -26.87 1.03 8.52
CA TRP A 165 -26.78 1.60 9.86
C TRP A 165 -26.37 0.57 10.92
N ALA A 166 -26.78 -0.69 10.77
CA ALA A 166 -26.41 -1.75 11.69
C ALA A 166 -24.90 -2.04 11.64
N GLN A 167 -24.34 -2.17 10.44
CA GLN A 167 -22.89 -2.36 10.27
C GLN A 167 -22.12 -1.09 10.68
N ALA A 168 -22.68 0.10 10.44
CA ALA A 168 -22.07 1.36 10.86
C ALA A 168 -21.97 1.45 12.38
N LEU A 169 -23.03 1.09 13.11
CA LEU A 169 -23.05 1.10 14.56
C LEU A 169 -22.04 0.09 15.13
N ALA A 170 -22.01 -1.13 14.61
CA ALA A 170 -21.05 -2.15 15.04
C ALA A 170 -19.59 -1.76 14.75
N ALA A 171 -19.35 -0.93 13.74
CA ALA A 171 -18.01 -0.51 13.36
C ALA A 171 -17.34 0.50 14.30
N PHE A 172 -18.07 1.07 15.29
CA PHE A 172 -17.48 1.90 16.35
C PHE A 172 -16.65 1.09 17.35
N ASP A 173 -17.01 -0.18 17.56
CA ASP A 173 -16.47 -1.04 18.62
C ASP A 173 -15.53 -2.14 18.08
N THR A 174 -15.09 -2.03 16.82
CA THR A 174 -14.21 -3.02 16.21
C THR A 174 -13.14 -2.39 15.31
N ASP A 175 -11.96 -2.99 15.29
CA ASP A 175 -10.89 -2.71 14.33
C ASP A 175 -10.85 -3.72 13.16
N ARG A 176 -11.80 -4.68 13.09
CA ARG A 176 -11.85 -5.74 12.08
C ARG A 176 -13.08 -5.62 11.18
N GLN A 177 -12.90 -5.95 9.93
CA GLN A 177 -13.98 -5.95 8.94
C GLN A 177 -13.65 -6.91 7.78
N VAL A 178 -14.63 -7.68 7.36
CA VAL A 178 -14.56 -8.44 6.12
C VAL A 178 -14.61 -7.48 4.94
N ASN A 179 -13.61 -7.57 4.06
CA ASN A 179 -13.54 -6.72 2.85
C ASN A 179 -14.37 -7.28 1.69
N GLY A 180 -14.44 -6.54 0.57
CA GLY A 180 -15.18 -6.96 -0.63
C GLY A 180 -14.65 -8.24 -1.30
N LEU A 181 -13.53 -8.79 -0.87
CA LEU A 181 -12.97 -10.06 -1.32
C LEU A 181 -13.36 -11.23 -0.40
N GLY A 182 -14.07 -10.96 0.69
CA GLY A 182 -14.40 -11.96 1.70
C GLY A 182 -13.28 -12.23 2.71
N LEU A 183 -12.24 -11.40 2.72
CA LEU A 183 -11.12 -11.55 3.65
C LEU A 183 -11.33 -10.66 4.88
N ASP A 184 -11.06 -11.22 6.07
CA ASP A 184 -10.99 -10.43 7.29
C ASP A 184 -9.78 -9.51 7.26
N THR A 185 -9.96 -8.27 7.66
CA THR A 185 -8.93 -7.23 7.66
C THR A 185 -8.96 -6.43 8.93
N ARG A 186 -7.77 -6.21 9.50
CA ARG A 186 -7.59 -5.29 10.62
C ARG A 186 -7.42 -3.86 10.12
N ALA A 187 -7.86 -2.90 10.91
CA ALA A 187 -7.56 -1.50 10.76
C ALA A 187 -6.60 -1.05 11.87
N ASP A 188 -5.76 -0.08 11.57
CA ASP A 188 -4.77 0.47 12.51
C ASP A 188 -5.03 1.96 12.73
N THR A 189 -4.46 2.52 13.80
CA THR A 189 -4.36 3.96 13.97
C THR A 189 -2.98 4.45 13.50
N VAL A 190 -2.89 5.73 13.13
CA VAL A 190 -1.60 6.36 12.79
C VAL A 190 -0.65 6.30 13.98
N GLU A 191 -1.18 6.52 15.18
CA GLU A 191 -0.43 6.56 16.43
C GLU A 191 0.19 5.20 16.75
N ASP A 192 -0.58 4.10 16.64
CA ASP A 192 -0.09 2.75 16.94
C ASP A 192 1.03 2.32 15.98
N LEU A 193 0.83 2.53 14.68
CA LEU A 193 1.88 2.18 13.70
C LEU A 193 3.09 3.11 13.80
N THR A 194 2.90 4.38 14.16
CA THR A 194 3.97 5.33 14.48
C THR A 194 4.82 4.82 15.65
N ALA A 195 4.18 4.42 16.74
CA ALA A 195 4.87 3.89 17.92
C ALA A 195 5.65 2.59 17.60
N ARG A 196 5.06 1.69 16.80
CA ARG A 196 5.71 0.45 16.38
C ARG A 196 6.92 0.70 15.47
N LEU A 197 6.83 1.63 14.52
CA LEU A 197 7.99 2.03 13.71
C LEU A 197 9.10 2.61 14.57
N ALA A 198 8.76 3.50 15.50
CA ALA A 198 9.72 4.14 16.41
C ALA A 198 10.44 3.09 17.27
N SER A 199 9.73 2.10 17.82
CA SER A 199 10.32 1.01 18.61
C SER A 199 11.29 0.14 17.80
N CYS A 200 11.13 0.08 16.47
CA CYS A 200 12.03 -0.62 15.56
C CYS A 200 13.16 0.29 15.03
N GLY A 201 13.35 1.49 15.57
CA GLY A 201 14.40 2.44 15.15
C GLY A 201 14.12 3.10 13.80
N VAL A 202 12.84 3.21 13.42
CA VAL A 202 12.38 3.98 12.26
C VAL A 202 11.66 5.21 12.77
N GLU A 203 12.23 6.39 12.54
CA GLU A 203 11.65 7.67 12.92
C GLU A 203 10.52 8.03 11.97
N PRO A 204 9.27 8.15 12.44
CA PRO A 204 8.16 8.62 11.61
C PRO A 204 8.39 10.06 11.19
N ILE A 205 8.30 10.35 9.89
CA ILE A 205 8.58 11.69 9.33
C ILE A 205 7.36 12.34 8.69
N ALA A 206 6.38 11.56 8.22
CA ALA A 206 5.15 12.07 7.65
C ALA A 206 4.05 11.02 7.62
N TRP A 207 2.79 11.47 7.60
CA TRP A 207 1.67 10.63 7.24
C TRP A 207 0.65 11.40 6.40
N TYR A 208 -0.12 10.66 5.60
CA TYR A 208 -1.02 11.17 4.58
C TYR A 208 -2.32 10.37 4.57
N GLY A 209 -3.43 11.01 4.20
CA GLY A 209 -4.64 10.28 3.87
C GLY A 209 -4.55 9.66 2.47
N VAL A 210 -5.28 8.59 2.22
CA VAL A 210 -5.40 7.95 0.91
C VAL A 210 -6.84 7.50 0.70
N ARG A 211 -7.44 7.90 -0.42
CA ARG A 211 -8.82 7.58 -0.77
C ARG A 211 -9.83 8.15 0.23
N LEU A 212 -10.10 9.43 0.12
CA LEU A 212 -11.15 10.11 0.89
C LEU A 212 -12.46 10.13 0.10
N PHE A 213 -12.50 10.92 -0.96
CA PHE A 213 -13.72 11.18 -1.72
C PHE A 213 -14.08 10.01 -2.63
N THR A 214 -13.07 9.44 -3.30
CA THR A 214 -13.26 8.36 -4.25
C THR A 214 -13.57 7.01 -3.59
N ASP A 215 -13.41 6.87 -2.29
CA ASP A 215 -13.76 5.61 -1.60
C ASP A 215 -15.26 5.36 -1.56
N SER A 216 -16.04 6.41 -1.35
CA SER A 216 -17.51 6.37 -1.29
C SER A 216 -18.16 6.76 -2.62
N TRP A 217 -17.37 6.96 -3.67
CA TRP A 217 -17.90 7.35 -4.96
C TRP A 217 -18.80 6.26 -5.55
N THR A 218 -20.05 6.63 -5.77
CA THR A 218 -21.04 5.81 -6.48
C THR A 218 -21.18 6.37 -7.92
N PRO A 219 -21.30 5.51 -8.94
CA PRO A 219 -21.47 5.98 -10.33
C PRO A 219 -22.63 7.00 -10.52
N PRO A 220 -22.57 7.88 -11.51
CA PRO A 220 -21.79 7.76 -12.75
C PRO A 220 -20.32 8.15 -12.59
N ARG A 221 -19.43 7.50 -13.35
CA ARG A 221 -18.02 7.85 -13.39
C ARG A 221 -17.86 9.29 -13.87
N PRO A 222 -16.87 10.04 -13.32
CA PRO A 222 -16.49 11.32 -13.93
C PRO A 222 -16.07 11.07 -15.38
N ALA A 223 -16.25 12.08 -16.23
CA ALA A 223 -15.63 12.08 -17.55
C ALA A 223 -14.11 11.90 -17.41
N ALA A 224 -13.45 11.35 -18.43
CA ALA A 224 -12.00 11.14 -18.38
C ALA A 224 -11.22 12.43 -18.05
N ALA A 225 -11.72 13.59 -18.51
CA ALA A 225 -11.16 14.89 -18.17
C ALA A 225 -11.25 15.26 -16.69
N ASP A 226 -12.21 14.70 -15.96
CA ASP A 226 -12.39 14.96 -14.53
C ASP A 226 -11.57 13.99 -13.65
N GLU A 227 -11.04 12.90 -14.21
CA GLU A 227 -10.24 11.93 -13.44
C GLU A 227 -8.94 12.57 -12.94
N ASP A 228 -8.26 13.37 -13.74
CA ASP A 228 -7.02 14.06 -13.34
C ASP A 228 -7.31 15.10 -12.24
N LEU A 229 -8.42 15.80 -12.33
CA LEU A 229 -8.88 16.72 -11.28
C LEU A 229 -9.23 15.96 -9.99
N ALA A 230 -9.90 14.82 -10.10
CA ALA A 230 -10.20 13.97 -8.95
C ALA A 230 -8.91 13.46 -8.26
N MET A 231 -7.90 13.06 -9.03
CA MET A 231 -6.59 12.67 -8.50
C MET A 231 -5.89 13.82 -7.79
N GLU A 232 -5.94 15.04 -8.34
CA GLU A 232 -5.33 16.21 -7.71
C GLU A 232 -6.09 16.62 -6.43
N VAL A 233 -7.43 16.61 -6.44
CA VAL A 233 -8.25 16.86 -5.24
C VAL A 233 -7.91 15.88 -4.12
N GLU A 234 -7.82 14.59 -4.43
CA GLU A 234 -7.42 13.56 -3.47
C GLU A 234 -5.99 13.79 -2.95
N LEU A 235 -5.06 14.20 -3.81
CA LEU A 235 -3.69 14.52 -3.42
C LEU A 235 -3.65 15.74 -2.48
N GLN A 236 -4.42 16.78 -2.75
CA GLN A 236 -4.53 17.94 -1.88
C GLN A 236 -5.16 17.60 -0.52
N ALA A 237 -6.25 16.81 -0.53
CA ALA A 237 -6.91 16.34 0.68
C ALA A 237 -6.00 15.43 1.52
N SER A 238 -5.15 14.63 0.87
CA SER A 238 -4.25 13.69 1.54
C SER A 238 -3.28 14.32 2.53
N ARG A 239 -3.00 15.63 2.37
CA ARG A 239 -2.00 16.38 3.13
C ARG A 239 -2.59 17.36 4.15
N ARG A 240 -3.92 17.52 4.17
CA ARG A 240 -4.59 18.58 4.92
C ARG A 240 -5.57 18.03 5.94
N ASP A 241 -5.52 18.53 7.17
CA ASP A 241 -6.56 18.31 8.15
C ASP A 241 -7.80 19.18 7.84
N PRO A 242 -9.01 18.72 8.10
CA PRO A 242 -9.35 17.40 8.66
C PRO A 242 -9.41 16.26 7.61
N TYR A 243 -9.22 16.55 6.33
CA TYR A 243 -9.45 15.61 5.22
C TYR A 243 -8.63 14.33 5.34
N ARG A 244 -7.33 14.42 5.60
CA ARG A 244 -6.47 13.24 5.71
C ARG A 244 -6.90 12.29 6.83
N GLN A 245 -7.49 12.81 7.91
CA GLN A 245 -7.98 12.03 9.04
C GLN A 245 -9.20 11.19 8.67
N LEU A 246 -10.00 11.65 7.70
CA LEU A 246 -11.23 11.00 7.24
C LEU A 246 -10.99 10.01 6.08
N SER A 247 -9.76 9.90 5.61
CA SER A 247 -9.43 9.01 4.49
C SER A 247 -9.53 7.53 4.88
N ARG A 248 -9.96 6.70 3.93
CA ARG A 248 -10.16 5.25 4.12
C ARG A 248 -8.87 4.52 4.51
N LEU A 249 -7.77 4.94 3.94
CA LEU A 249 -6.44 4.42 4.23
C LEU A 249 -5.56 5.59 4.68
N PHE A 250 -4.49 5.27 5.37
CA PHE A 250 -3.40 6.22 5.58
C PHE A 250 -2.07 5.66 5.09
N HIS A 251 -1.19 6.55 4.67
CA HIS A 251 0.17 6.26 4.24
C HIS A 251 1.13 6.88 5.25
N LEU A 252 1.83 6.04 6.00
CA LEU A 252 2.82 6.42 6.99
C LEU A 252 4.22 6.24 6.42
N VAL A 253 5.05 7.25 6.55
CA VAL A 253 6.43 7.27 6.08
C VAL A 253 7.37 7.49 7.26
N GLY A 254 8.37 6.64 7.39
CA GLY A 254 9.41 6.76 8.39
C GLY A 254 10.80 6.63 7.79
N ARG A 255 11.81 7.03 8.54
CA ARG A 255 13.24 6.97 8.17
C ARG A 255 14.01 6.11 9.15
N ARG A 256 14.78 5.16 8.66
CA ARG A 256 15.66 4.32 9.48
C ARG A 256 16.79 5.16 10.06
N ARG A 257 16.97 5.13 11.40
CA ARG A 257 18.07 5.78 12.10
C ARG A 257 19.42 5.11 11.87
#